data_5bdab12fd3375954569f631d3ccc9b7c
#
_entry.id   5bdab12fd3375954569f631d3ccc9b7c
#
_cell.length_a   1.000
_cell.length_b   1.000
_cell.length_c   1.000
_cell.angle_alpha   90.00
_cell.angle_beta   90.00
_cell.angle_gamma   90.00
#
_symmetry.space_group_name_H-M   'P 1'
#
loop_
_entity.id
_entity.type
_entity.pdbx_description
1 polymer ?
#
loop_
_entity_poly.entity_id
_entity_poly.type
_entity_poly.pdbx_seq_one_letter_code
_entity_poly.pdbx_strand_id
1 'polypeptide(L)'
;RRQRQMCIRDRAHAVHPNYSEKHEPQHFPQINGGPVIKINAQGRYATSGSSEALFEQILREKEIPVQKFVNRTDLSCGSTIGPFVAGNLGVPTLDVGSAMLSMHSVREMAGSNDVGWMIEAFRGYYTRPALD
;
A
#
# COMPACT_ATOMS: atom_id res chain seq x y z
N ARG A 1 -22.69 14.28 -3.83
CA ARG A 1 -22.32 12.84 -3.94
C ARG A 1 -21.15 12.60 -2.99
N ARG A 2 -21.28 11.62 -2.08
CA ARG A 2 -20.17 11.26 -1.19
C ARG A 2 -19.11 10.52 -2.01
N GLN A 3 -17.84 10.89 -1.83
CA GLN A 3 -16.71 10.20 -2.43
C GLN A 3 -16.77 8.70 -2.06
N ARG A 4 -16.95 7.86 -3.07
CA ARG A 4 -16.99 6.41 -2.89
C ARG A 4 -15.65 5.81 -3.29
N GLN A 5 -14.67 5.98 -2.44
CA GLN A 5 -13.36 5.35 -2.56
C GLN A 5 -12.95 4.83 -1.20
N MET A 6 -12.18 3.76 -1.17
CA MET A 6 -11.70 3.15 0.06
C MET A 6 -10.19 2.95 0.01
N CYS A 7 -9.53 3.28 1.08
CA CYS A 7 -8.13 2.98 1.30
C CYS A 7 -8.03 1.90 2.39
N ILE A 8 -7.50 0.74 2.03
CA ILE A 8 -7.29 -0.38 2.94
C ILE A 8 -5.84 -0.30 3.43
N ARG A 9 -5.67 -0.06 4.72
CA ARG A 9 -4.36 -0.12 5.37
C ARG A 9 -4.08 -1.53 5.83
N ASP A 10 -3.06 -2.13 5.25
CA ASP A 10 -2.46 -3.38 5.65
C ASP A 10 -0.94 -3.17 5.77
N ARG A 11 -0.17 -4.21 5.99
CA ARG A 11 1.29 -4.15 5.99
C ARG A 11 1.84 -4.61 4.64
N ALA A 12 3.08 -4.22 4.34
CA ALA A 12 3.83 -4.72 3.19
C ALA A 12 5.16 -5.33 3.66
N HIS A 13 5.62 -6.37 2.99
CA HIS A 13 6.93 -6.92 3.29
C HIS A 13 8.03 -5.94 2.88
N ALA A 14 8.88 -5.56 3.84
CA ALA A 14 10.13 -4.88 3.52
C ALA A 14 11.14 -5.89 2.95
N VAL A 15 12.03 -5.41 2.10
CA VAL A 15 13.14 -6.24 1.62
C VAL A 15 14.04 -6.62 2.79
N HIS A 16 14.30 -7.92 2.91
CA HIS A 16 15.28 -8.41 3.87
C HIS A 16 16.59 -8.71 3.13
N PRO A 17 17.76 -8.27 3.63
CA PRO A 17 19.03 -8.44 2.92
C PRO A 17 19.34 -9.89 2.49
N ASN A 18 18.98 -10.85 3.32
CA ASN A 18 19.23 -12.27 3.05
C ASN A 18 18.19 -12.93 2.12
N TYR A 19 17.12 -12.24 1.77
CA TYR A 19 15.98 -12.77 1.01
C TYR A 19 15.49 -11.78 -0.05
N SER A 20 16.39 -10.97 -0.60
CA SER A 20 16.05 -9.97 -1.62
C SER A 20 15.44 -10.60 -2.87
N GLU A 21 15.81 -11.84 -3.18
CA GLU A 21 15.25 -12.61 -4.29
C GLU A 21 13.76 -12.93 -4.15
N LYS A 22 13.17 -12.74 -2.98
CA LYS A 22 11.72 -12.88 -2.78
C LYS A 22 10.92 -11.68 -3.29
N HIS A 23 11.60 -10.58 -3.62
CA HIS A 23 10.97 -9.38 -4.17
C HIS A 23 11.14 -9.32 -5.69
N GLU A 24 10.24 -8.59 -6.32
CA GLU A 24 10.37 -8.22 -7.72
C GLU A 24 11.58 -7.27 -7.87
N PRO A 25 12.50 -7.50 -8.88
CA PRO A 25 13.81 -6.85 -8.92
C PRO A 25 13.82 -5.31 -9.01
N GLN A 26 12.71 -4.69 -9.39
CA GLN A 26 12.60 -3.23 -9.51
C GLN A 26 11.92 -2.58 -8.30
N HIS A 27 11.35 -3.38 -7.38
CA HIS A 27 10.54 -2.91 -6.27
C HIS A 27 10.99 -3.54 -4.95
N PHE A 28 11.82 -2.81 -4.22
CA PHE A 28 12.36 -3.23 -2.93
C PHE A 28 11.88 -2.31 -1.81
N PRO A 29 10.67 -2.50 -1.26
CA PRO A 29 10.18 -1.68 -0.17
C PRO A 29 11.11 -1.72 1.04
N GLN A 30 11.44 -0.55 1.57
CA GLN A 30 12.32 -0.38 2.70
C GLN A 30 11.59 0.22 3.89
N ILE A 31 12.02 -0.12 5.08
CA ILE A 31 11.62 0.54 6.32
C ILE A 31 12.04 2.01 6.26
N ASN A 32 11.16 2.90 6.71
CA ASN A 32 11.35 4.37 6.60
C ASN A 32 11.46 4.88 5.15
N GLY A 33 10.86 4.19 4.20
CA GLY A 33 10.78 4.62 2.81
C GLY A 33 9.42 5.21 2.41
N GLY A 34 8.50 5.35 3.35
CA GLY A 34 7.15 5.86 3.11
C GLY A 34 6.10 4.78 2.84
N PRO A 35 4.86 5.20 2.62
CA PRO A 35 3.76 4.30 2.26
C PRO A 35 4.08 3.42 1.06
N VAL A 36 3.70 2.15 1.14
CA VAL A 36 3.89 1.15 0.09
C VAL A 36 2.56 0.83 -0.56
N ILE A 37 2.41 1.15 -1.83
CA ILE A 37 1.25 0.76 -2.64
C ILE A 37 1.45 -0.70 -3.06
N LYS A 38 0.43 -1.54 -2.83
CA LYS A 38 0.50 -2.97 -3.10
C LYS A 38 -0.18 -3.29 -4.43
N ILE A 39 0.55 -3.90 -5.35
CA ILE A 39 0.09 -4.22 -6.70
C ILE A 39 0.19 -5.73 -6.94
N ASN A 40 -0.86 -6.31 -7.49
CA ASN A 40 -0.87 -7.72 -7.88
C ASN A 40 -1.71 -7.93 -9.13
N ALA A 41 -1.12 -8.48 -10.18
CA ALA A 41 -1.79 -8.74 -11.46
C ALA A 41 -2.91 -9.79 -11.37
N GLN A 42 -2.88 -10.66 -10.35
CA GLN A 42 -3.90 -11.69 -10.13
C GLN A 42 -5.06 -11.21 -9.25
N GLY A 43 -5.14 -9.92 -8.93
CA GLY A 43 -6.24 -9.36 -8.14
C GLY A 43 -6.22 -9.73 -6.66
N ARG A 44 -5.06 -10.10 -6.10
CA ARG A 44 -4.90 -10.35 -4.65
C ARG A 44 -4.91 -9.07 -3.83
N TYR A 45 -4.74 -7.92 -4.48
CA TYR A 45 -4.92 -6.58 -3.95
C TYR A 45 -5.93 -5.83 -4.80
N ALA A 46 -6.66 -4.91 -4.21
CA ALA A 46 -7.72 -4.15 -4.88
C ALA A 46 -7.21 -2.89 -5.60
N THR A 47 -5.91 -2.61 -5.55
CA THR A 47 -5.31 -1.43 -6.17
C THR A 47 -5.55 -1.43 -7.68
N SER A 48 -6.07 -0.32 -8.19
CA SER A 48 -6.24 -0.02 -9.61
C SER A 48 -5.39 1.19 -9.99
N GLY A 49 -5.13 1.37 -11.28
CA GLY A 49 -4.35 2.51 -11.75
C GLY A 49 -4.94 3.87 -11.34
N SER A 50 -6.27 4.00 -11.30
CA SER A 50 -6.94 5.23 -10.86
C SER A 50 -6.81 5.46 -9.35
N SER A 51 -6.95 4.44 -8.52
CA SER A 51 -6.79 4.58 -7.07
C SER A 51 -5.34 4.84 -6.69
N GLU A 52 -4.39 4.22 -7.39
CA GLU A 52 -2.96 4.47 -7.25
C GLU A 52 -2.60 5.91 -7.61
N ALA A 53 -3.00 6.38 -8.79
CA ALA A 53 -2.69 7.73 -9.25
C ALA A 53 -3.20 8.81 -8.30
N LEU A 54 -4.41 8.66 -7.78
CA LEU A 54 -4.96 9.58 -6.79
C LEU A 54 -4.13 9.61 -5.51
N PHE A 55 -3.75 8.45 -5.00
CA PHE A 55 -2.98 8.38 -3.77
C PHE A 55 -1.57 8.92 -3.94
N GLU A 56 -0.90 8.61 -5.05
CA GLU A 56 0.39 9.20 -5.39
C GLU A 56 0.33 10.74 -5.50
N GLN A 57 -0.75 11.28 -6.06
CA GLN A 57 -0.95 12.72 -6.10
C GLN A 57 -1.02 13.32 -4.68
N ILE A 58 -1.77 12.69 -3.78
CA ILE A 58 -1.87 13.14 -2.37
C ILE A 58 -0.49 13.11 -1.69
N LEU A 59 0.27 12.04 -1.89
CA LEU A 59 1.61 11.91 -1.31
C LEU A 59 2.56 12.98 -1.85
N ARG A 60 2.51 13.25 -3.15
CA ARG A 60 3.30 14.30 -3.80
C ARG A 60 2.98 15.70 -3.27
N GLU A 61 1.69 16.02 -3.12
CA GLU A 61 1.23 17.30 -2.55
C GLU A 61 1.72 17.52 -1.10
N LYS A 62 2.00 16.45 -0.38
CA LYS A 62 2.48 16.45 1.00
C LYS A 62 3.98 16.17 1.13
N GLU A 63 4.69 16.06 0.02
CA GLU A 63 6.12 15.72 -0.03
C GLU A 63 6.46 14.43 0.73
N ILE A 64 5.53 13.46 0.72
CA ILE A 64 5.71 12.15 1.35
C ILE A 64 6.29 11.18 0.32
N PRO A 65 7.40 10.47 0.64
CA PRO A 65 7.94 9.45 -0.25
C PRO A 65 6.95 8.30 -0.42
N VAL A 66 7.00 7.62 -1.58
CA VAL A 66 6.13 6.49 -1.90
C VAL A 66 6.94 5.34 -2.46
N GLN A 67 6.54 4.13 -2.09
CA GLN A 67 7.12 2.90 -2.59
C GLN A 67 6.04 2.00 -3.19
N LYS A 68 6.45 1.03 -3.98
CA LYS A 68 5.56 0.01 -4.54
C LYS A 68 6.03 -1.37 -4.10
N PHE A 69 5.07 -2.23 -3.80
CA PHE A 69 5.26 -3.66 -3.67
C PHE A 69 4.53 -4.35 -4.82
N VAL A 70 5.30 -4.94 -5.72
CA VAL A 70 4.78 -5.76 -6.81
C VAL A 70 5.07 -7.21 -6.47
N ASN A 71 4.04 -8.03 -6.37
CA ASN A 71 4.24 -9.44 -6.09
C ASN A 71 4.81 -10.16 -7.31
N ARG A 72 5.85 -10.96 -7.10
CA ARG A 72 6.37 -11.85 -8.14
C ARG A 72 5.31 -12.87 -8.57
N THR A 73 5.16 -13.09 -9.86
CA THR A 73 4.13 -13.99 -10.42
C THR A 73 4.38 -15.46 -10.11
N ASP A 74 5.64 -15.83 -9.85
CA ASP A 74 6.08 -17.18 -9.50
C ASP A 74 6.04 -17.50 -8.00
N LEU A 75 5.66 -16.51 -7.17
CA LEU A 75 5.51 -16.70 -5.73
C LEU A 75 4.04 -16.60 -5.31
N SER A 76 3.68 -17.39 -4.30
CA SER A 76 2.36 -17.27 -3.70
C SER A 76 2.18 -15.89 -3.06
N CYS A 77 0.99 -15.31 -3.25
CA CYS A 77 0.62 -14.04 -2.66
C CYS A 77 -0.51 -14.24 -1.66
N GLY A 78 -0.34 -13.73 -0.45
CA GLY A 78 -1.45 -13.55 0.48
C GLY A 78 -2.47 -12.58 -0.11
N SER A 79 -3.69 -12.61 0.38
CA SER A 79 -4.72 -11.64 0.01
C SER A 79 -4.99 -10.70 1.19
N THR A 80 -5.45 -9.49 0.87
CA THR A 80 -5.98 -8.54 1.83
C THR A 80 -7.50 -8.61 1.86
N ILE A 81 -8.12 -7.85 2.74
CA ILE A 81 -9.57 -7.64 2.69
C ILE A 81 -9.99 -6.71 1.53
N GLY A 82 -9.02 -6.05 0.89
CA GLY A 82 -9.25 -5.07 -0.17
C GLY A 82 -10.12 -5.59 -1.31
N PRO A 83 -9.76 -6.70 -1.98
CA PRO A 83 -10.56 -7.26 -3.06
C PRO A 83 -11.99 -7.65 -2.63
N PHE A 84 -12.15 -8.17 -1.41
CA PHE A 84 -13.46 -8.51 -0.85
C PHE A 84 -14.32 -7.26 -0.65
N VAL A 85 -13.75 -6.21 -0.08
CA VAL A 85 -14.44 -4.93 0.13
C VAL A 85 -14.78 -4.26 -1.20
N ALA A 86 -13.82 -4.22 -2.14
CA ALA A 86 -14.03 -3.65 -3.47
C ALA A 86 -15.17 -4.37 -4.21
N GLY A 87 -15.18 -5.70 -4.17
CA GLY A 87 -16.20 -6.51 -4.82
C GLY A 87 -17.59 -6.33 -4.21
N ASN A 88 -17.69 -6.27 -2.88
CA ASN A 88 -19.00 -6.14 -2.20
C ASN A 88 -19.57 -4.72 -2.26
N LEU A 89 -18.73 -3.70 -2.18
CA LEU A 89 -19.18 -2.30 -2.16
C LEU A 89 -19.19 -1.65 -3.54
N GLY A 90 -18.51 -2.23 -4.52
CA GLY A 90 -18.38 -1.65 -5.86
C GLY A 90 -17.71 -0.28 -5.85
N VAL A 91 -16.72 -0.08 -4.97
CA VAL A 91 -16.01 1.19 -4.85
C VAL A 91 -14.54 1.04 -5.24
N PRO A 92 -13.94 2.03 -5.94
CA PRO A 92 -12.50 2.03 -6.17
C PRO A 92 -11.76 1.91 -4.84
N THR A 93 -10.85 0.95 -4.77
CA THR A 93 -10.14 0.61 -3.53
C THR A 93 -8.64 0.62 -3.78
N LEU A 94 -7.88 1.03 -2.78
CA LEU A 94 -6.43 1.02 -2.76
C LEU A 94 -5.94 0.18 -1.59
N ASP A 95 -5.04 -0.75 -1.85
CA ASP A 95 -4.28 -1.47 -0.82
C ASP A 95 -2.93 -0.78 -0.61
N VAL A 96 -2.73 -0.24 0.58
CA VAL A 96 -1.52 0.47 0.98
C VAL A 96 -1.08 0.03 2.37
N GLY A 97 0.22 0.02 2.62
CA GLY A 97 0.75 -0.36 3.92
C GLY A 97 2.09 0.28 4.25
N SER A 98 2.55 0.12 5.47
CA SER A 98 3.92 0.44 5.85
C SER A 98 4.79 -0.80 5.70
N ALA A 99 6.00 -0.63 5.19
CA ALA A 99 6.96 -1.72 5.07
C ALA A 99 7.37 -2.25 6.45
N MET A 100 7.46 -3.57 6.57
CA MET A 100 7.87 -4.21 7.82
C MET A 100 8.67 -5.47 7.58
N LEU A 101 9.50 -5.82 8.54
CA LEU A 101 10.18 -7.10 8.64
C LEU A 101 9.48 -8.00 9.66
N SER A 102 9.68 -9.29 9.52
CA SER A 102 9.18 -10.33 10.44
C SER A 102 7.66 -10.27 10.64
N MET A 103 6.92 -10.02 9.57
CA MET A 103 5.46 -9.99 9.57
C MET A 103 4.89 -11.29 10.14
N HIS A 104 3.88 -11.18 11.01
CA HIS A 104 3.25 -12.27 11.75
C HIS A 104 4.13 -12.95 12.81
N SER A 105 5.29 -12.40 13.12
CA SER A 105 6.11 -12.86 14.22
C SER A 105 5.76 -12.15 15.53
N VAL A 106 6.34 -12.62 16.64
CA VAL A 106 6.23 -11.92 17.94
C VAL A 106 7.08 -10.65 18.02
N ARG A 107 7.92 -10.39 17.01
CA ARG A 107 8.83 -9.23 16.95
C ARG A 107 8.77 -8.59 15.57
N GLU A 108 7.62 -8.09 15.20
CA GLU A 108 7.48 -7.30 13.98
C GLU A 108 8.23 -5.98 14.10
N MET A 109 8.92 -5.59 13.03
CA MET A 109 9.69 -4.35 12.98
C MET A 109 9.21 -3.49 11.81
N ALA A 110 8.89 -2.23 12.08
CA ALA A 110 8.49 -1.22 11.10
C ALA A 110 9.24 0.09 11.32
N GLY A 111 9.23 0.96 10.32
CA GLY A 111 9.88 2.26 10.39
C GLY A 111 9.12 3.25 11.28
N SER A 112 9.84 3.97 12.11
CA SER A 112 9.26 5.02 12.98
C SER A 112 8.68 6.18 12.16
N ASN A 113 9.35 6.58 11.07
CA ASN A 113 8.89 7.65 10.19
C ASN A 113 7.65 7.27 9.37
N ASP A 114 7.53 5.97 9.03
CA ASP A 114 6.42 5.47 8.21
C ASP A 114 5.06 5.68 8.88
N VAL A 115 5.01 5.70 10.21
CA VAL A 115 3.78 5.96 10.97
C VAL A 115 3.28 7.38 10.74
N GLY A 116 4.16 8.37 10.89
CA GLY A 116 3.83 9.78 10.66
C GLY A 116 3.39 10.05 9.23
N TRP A 117 4.15 9.55 8.25
CA TRP A 117 3.80 9.69 6.84
C TRP A 117 2.47 9.04 6.49
N MET A 118 2.17 7.88 7.04
CA MET A 118 0.89 7.21 6.79
C MET A 118 -0.28 8.01 7.39
N ILE A 119 -0.12 8.59 8.58
CA ILE A 119 -1.14 9.47 9.18
C ILE A 119 -1.41 10.68 8.27
N GLU A 120 -0.36 11.35 7.80
CA GLU A 120 -0.51 12.50 6.91
C GLU A 120 -1.08 12.14 5.54
N ALA A 121 -0.72 10.96 5.00
CA ALA A 121 -1.32 10.45 3.77
C ALA A 121 -2.83 10.24 3.92
N PHE A 122 -3.27 9.59 5.00
CA PHE A 122 -4.70 9.41 5.27
C PHE A 122 -5.42 10.72 5.57
N ARG A 123 -4.78 11.63 6.30
CA ARG A 123 -5.34 12.96 6.51
C ARG A 123 -5.60 13.65 5.17
N GLY A 124 -4.63 13.63 4.26
CA GLY A 124 -4.79 14.17 2.90
C GLY A 124 -5.91 13.50 2.12
N TYR A 125 -6.02 12.18 2.24
CA TYR A 125 -7.08 11.42 1.57
C TYR A 125 -8.48 11.76 2.11
N TYR A 126 -8.68 11.79 3.42
CA TYR A 126 -9.99 12.01 4.02
C TYR A 126 -10.46 13.47 4.03
N THR A 127 -9.53 14.43 3.95
CA THR A 127 -9.87 15.87 3.89
C THR A 127 -10.00 16.39 2.47
N ARG A 128 -9.68 15.58 1.46
CA ARG A 128 -9.80 15.99 0.06
C ARG A 128 -11.27 16.15 -0.33
N PRO A 129 -11.63 17.23 -1.04
CA PRO A 129 -12.95 17.34 -1.65
C PRO A 129 -13.23 16.14 -2.54
N ALA A 130 -14.50 15.75 -2.63
CA ALA A 130 -14.88 14.69 -3.58
C ALA A 130 -14.44 15.10 -5.00
N LEU A 131 -13.85 14.17 -5.71
CA LEU A 131 -13.62 14.35 -7.15
C LEU A 131 -14.99 14.29 -7.83
N ASP A 132 -15.34 15.34 -8.57
CA ASP A 132 -16.55 15.39 -9.37
C ASP A 132 -16.46 14.44 -10.59
#